data_b6f222d9cbe1c6a60d037d99f5d20048
#
_entry.id   b6f222d9cbe1c6a60d037d99f5d20048
#
_cell.length_a   1.000
_cell.length_b   1.000
_cell.length_c   1.000
_cell.angle_alpha   90.00
_cell.angle_beta   90.00
_cell.angle_gamma   90.00
#
_symmetry.space_group_name_H-M   'P 1'
#
loop_
_entity.id
_entity.type
_entity.pdbx_description
1 polymer ?
#
loop_
_entity_poly.entity_id
_entity_poly.type
_entity_poly.pdbx_seq_one_letter_code
_entity_poly.pdbx_strand_id
1 'polypeptide(L)'
;MVSTVNATLLKSIPLRSDDFRFEVEIVFKLAKRRARIFEAPIRYLPRTSQEGKKIRRSDGLLALAAMIRFWLIDDLYKEDEYGSHILVELERTRRFNLWMGDTLRPFIGDRVLEIGAGIGNLTNQFIPRDLYIASDINPNYLHYLRSYSFGKPYLRVMEIDAANPEHFHDLENQFDTVVMLNVLEHLADEQQALRNLWSALQPGGRAIVLVPQHPGLYGTLDKALEHRKRYTPADFEAALTQAGFRVEKMFDFNRFSAPGWWLNGKVLRRKKFSRIQLKLMDTLIPVLKRVEGLWPWSGVSVIGIGVKD
;
A
#
# COMPACT_ATOMS: atom_id res chain seq x y z
N MET A 1 -9.72 28.07 -15.99
CA MET A 1 -10.38 26.84 -15.51
C MET A 1 -10.79 27.10 -14.08
N VAL A 2 -11.98 26.72 -13.66
CA VAL A 2 -12.39 26.77 -12.23
C VAL A 2 -12.35 25.33 -11.74
N SER A 3 -11.44 25.06 -10.79
CA SER A 3 -11.28 23.71 -10.24
C SER A 3 -11.78 23.69 -8.81
N THR A 4 -12.72 22.80 -8.51
CA THR A 4 -13.13 22.51 -7.14
C THR A 4 -12.55 21.14 -6.75
N VAL A 5 -11.87 21.08 -5.63
CA VAL A 5 -11.25 19.84 -5.11
C VAL A 5 -11.71 19.64 -3.68
N ASN A 6 -11.97 18.39 -3.30
CA ASN A 6 -12.23 18.05 -1.90
C ASN A 6 -11.07 18.57 -1.03
N ALA A 7 -11.41 19.34 0.02
CA ALA A 7 -10.42 20.02 0.85
C ALA A 7 -9.43 19.05 1.54
N THR A 8 -9.91 17.89 1.96
CA THR A 8 -9.06 16.88 2.62
C THR A 8 -8.10 16.24 1.61
N LEU A 9 -8.58 15.94 0.40
CA LEU A 9 -7.75 15.43 -0.69
C LEU A 9 -6.68 16.47 -1.07
N LEU A 10 -7.07 17.74 -1.21
CA LEU A 10 -6.15 18.83 -1.54
C LEU A 10 -5.06 19.01 -0.46
N LYS A 11 -5.46 18.99 0.82
CA LYS A 11 -4.52 19.15 1.95
C LYS A 11 -3.51 18.00 2.04
N SER A 12 -3.83 16.82 1.53
CA SER A 12 -2.96 15.65 1.54
C SER A 12 -1.92 15.65 0.41
N ILE A 13 -2.02 16.58 -0.56
CA ILE A 13 -1.09 16.69 -1.69
C ILE A 13 0.00 17.73 -1.35
N PRO A 14 1.30 17.41 -1.50
CA PRO A 14 2.36 18.41 -1.44
C PRO A 14 2.30 19.28 -2.70
N LEU A 15 1.92 20.54 -2.56
CA LEU A 15 1.90 21.51 -3.65
C LEU A 15 3.14 22.39 -3.55
N ARG A 16 3.82 22.59 -4.67
CA ARG A 16 5.10 23.31 -4.74
C ARG A 16 5.03 24.57 -5.62
N SER A 17 4.02 24.64 -6.48
CA SER A 17 3.82 25.78 -7.38
C SER A 17 2.91 26.79 -6.73
N ASP A 18 3.29 28.04 -6.79
CA ASP A 18 2.54 29.21 -6.30
C ASP A 18 2.06 30.13 -7.43
N ASP A 19 2.27 29.73 -8.69
CA ASP A 19 1.92 30.45 -9.88
C ASP A 19 0.98 29.64 -10.81
N PHE A 20 0.87 30.03 -12.08
CA PHE A 20 0.04 29.35 -13.09
C PHE A 20 0.31 27.84 -13.22
N ARG A 21 1.49 27.36 -12.86
CA ARG A 21 1.85 25.93 -12.87
C ARG A 21 1.11 25.13 -11.80
N PHE A 22 0.50 25.78 -10.81
CA PHE A 22 -0.33 25.15 -9.78
C PHE A 22 -1.48 24.31 -10.37
N GLU A 23 -2.17 24.83 -11.39
CA GLU A 23 -3.27 24.09 -12.04
C GLU A 23 -2.75 22.82 -12.72
N VAL A 24 -1.60 22.91 -13.39
CA VAL A 24 -0.96 21.75 -14.01
C VAL A 24 -0.52 20.75 -12.95
N GLU A 25 0.11 21.20 -11.88
CA GLU A 25 0.59 20.36 -10.77
C GLU A 25 -0.55 19.58 -10.14
N ILE A 26 -1.65 20.24 -9.78
CA ILE A 26 -2.76 19.59 -9.08
C ILE A 26 -3.46 18.54 -9.96
N VAL A 27 -3.68 18.85 -11.24
CA VAL A 27 -4.31 17.91 -12.17
C VAL A 27 -3.45 16.67 -12.37
N PHE A 28 -2.13 16.84 -12.57
CA PHE A 28 -1.21 15.70 -12.71
C PHE A 28 -1.16 14.84 -11.44
N LYS A 29 -1.07 15.47 -10.27
CA LYS A 29 -1.03 14.75 -8.99
C LYS A 29 -2.33 14.03 -8.68
N LEU A 30 -3.48 14.64 -8.95
CA LEU A 30 -4.79 14.00 -8.81
C LEU A 30 -4.96 12.82 -9.79
N ALA A 31 -4.56 12.99 -11.05
CA ALA A 31 -4.62 11.93 -12.05
C ALA A 31 -3.73 10.74 -11.68
N LYS A 32 -2.49 11.00 -11.23
CA LYS A 32 -1.57 9.95 -10.75
C LYS A 32 -2.09 9.23 -9.51
N ARG A 33 -2.83 9.93 -8.64
CA ARG A 33 -3.55 9.32 -7.50
C ARG A 33 -4.82 8.58 -7.90
N ARG A 34 -5.13 8.52 -9.18
CA ARG A 34 -6.38 7.94 -9.70
C ARG A 34 -7.64 8.57 -9.09
N ALA A 35 -7.54 9.83 -8.66
CA ALA A 35 -8.69 10.59 -8.21
C ALA A 35 -9.69 10.75 -9.35
N ARG A 36 -10.98 10.71 -9.03
CA ARG A 36 -12.01 10.95 -10.05
C ARG A 36 -12.04 12.44 -10.37
N ILE A 37 -11.81 12.74 -11.63
CA ILE A 37 -11.89 14.09 -12.17
C ILE A 37 -13.15 14.15 -13.03
N PHE A 38 -14.02 15.14 -12.73
CA PHE A 38 -15.20 15.42 -13.51
C PHE A 38 -15.04 16.77 -14.18
N GLU A 39 -15.41 16.85 -15.44
CA GLU A 39 -15.55 18.12 -16.15
C GLU A 39 -17.01 18.55 -16.15
N ALA A 40 -17.26 19.79 -15.76
CA ALA A 40 -18.56 20.40 -15.81
C ALA A 40 -18.52 21.62 -16.76
N PRO A 41 -19.50 21.78 -17.65
CA PRO A 41 -19.55 22.94 -18.52
C PRO A 41 -19.80 24.18 -17.66
N ILE A 42 -18.93 25.17 -17.81
CA ILE A 42 -19.08 26.48 -17.15
C ILE A 42 -19.17 27.56 -18.21
N ARG A 43 -19.94 28.59 -17.93
CA ARG A 43 -19.96 29.79 -18.76
C ARG A 43 -18.73 30.64 -18.40
N TYR A 44 -17.79 30.77 -19.33
CA TYR A 44 -16.59 31.56 -19.14
C TYR A 44 -16.59 32.76 -20.08
N LEU A 45 -16.50 33.95 -19.50
CA LEU A 45 -16.31 35.21 -20.23
C LEU A 45 -14.82 35.59 -20.15
N PRO A 46 -14.05 35.38 -21.21
CA PRO A 46 -12.62 35.68 -21.20
C PRO A 46 -12.40 37.21 -21.12
N ARG A 47 -11.50 37.61 -20.23
CA ARG A 47 -11.04 39.00 -20.16
C ARG A 47 -10.20 39.35 -21.39
N THR A 48 -10.42 40.50 -21.96
CA THR A 48 -9.61 41.08 -23.05
C THR A 48 -8.25 41.55 -22.49
N SER A 49 -7.30 41.82 -23.40
CA SER A 49 -5.98 42.38 -23.02
C SER A 49 -6.10 43.72 -22.31
N GLN A 50 -7.13 44.52 -22.62
CA GLN A 50 -7.42 45.79 -21.95
C GLN A 50 -8.00 45.60 -20.53
N GLU A 51 -8.63 44.50 -20.28
CA GLU A 51 -9.21 44.09 -18.98
C GLU A 51 -8.23 43.30 -18.09
N GLY A 52 -6.92 43.34 -18.42
CA GLY A 52 -5.88 42.75 -17.56
C GLY A 52 -5.61 41.27 -17.77
N LYS A 53 -5.73 40.77 -19.02
CA LYS A 53 -5.26 39.44 -19.37
C LYS A 53 -3.76 39.28 -19.07
N LYS A 54 -3.41 38.49 -18.06
CA LYS A 54 -2.03 38.30 -17.57
C LYS A 54 -1.26 37.18 -18.27
N ILE A 55 -1.94 36.30 -19.06
CA ILE A 55 -1.30 35.13 -19.69
C ILE A 55 -0.50 35.56 -20.93
N ARG A 56 0.79 35.28 -20.91
CA ARG A 56 1.74 35.56 -22.00
C ARG A 56 2.01 34.30 -22.83
N ARG A 57 2.54 34.45 -24.07
CA ARG A 57 2.93 33.27 -24.90
C ARG A 57 4.02 32.42 -24.25
N SER A 58 4.91 33.03 -23.44
CA SER A 58 5.91 32.34 -22.64
C SER A 58 5.30 31.35 -21.61
N ASP A 59 4.07 31.63 -21.12
CA ASP A 59 3.42 30.80 -20.13
C ASP A 59 3.04 29.42 -20.67
N GLY A 60 2.84 29.33 -22.00
CA GLY A 60 2.64 28.07 -22.70
C GLY A 60 3.87 27.14 -22.63
N LEU A 61 5.08 27.68 -22.79
CA LEU A 61 6.32 26.93 -22.66
C LEU A 61 6.58 26.53 -21.22
N LEU A 62 6.26 27.39 -20.25
CA LEU A 62 6.35 27.09 -18.82
C LEU A 62 5.35 26.00 -18.43
N ALA A 63 4.13 26.03 -18.99
CA ALA A 63 3.14 24.98 -18.77
C ALA A 63 3.62 23.62 -19.32
N LEU A 64 4.19 23.60 -20.54
CA LEU A 64 4.74 22.37 -21.11
C LEU A 64 5.90 21.81 -20.26
N ALA A 65 6.82 22.67 -19.84
CA ALA A 65 7.91 22.28 -18.95
C ALA A 65 7.37 21.75 -17.61
N ALA A 66 6.32 22.37 -17.06
CA ALA A 66 5.64 21.91 -15.85
C ALA A 66 4.96 20.54 -16.07
N MET A 67 4.30 20.31 -17.20
CA MET A 67 3.72 19.01 -17.56
C MET A 67 4.78 17.92 -17.58
N ILE A 68 5.91 18.12 -18.25
CA ILE A 68 7.02 17.16 -18.30
C ILE A 68 7.56 16.92 -16.89
N ARG A 69 7.77 18.00 -16.12
CA ARG A 69 8.26 17.91 -14.75
C ARG A 69 7.34 17.08 -13.88
N PHE A 70 6.03 17.39 -13.85
CA PHE A 70 5.07 16.67 -13.00
C PHE A 70 4.70 15.28 -13.53
N TRP A 71 4.91 15.02 -14.82
CA TRP A 71 4.88 13.69 -15.37
C TRP A 71 6.03 12.81 -14.82
N LEU A 72 7.22 13.38 -14.64
CA LEU A 72 8.41 12.71 -14.13
C LEU A 72 8.48 12.64 -12.60
N ILE A 73 7.88 13.61 -11.89
CA ILE A 73 7.92 13.70 -10.43
C ILE A 73 6.73 12.96 -9.83
N ASP A 74 7.00 12.15 -8.81
CA ASP A 74 6.00 11.36 -8.09
C ASP A 74 5.94 11.74 -6.59
N ASP A 75 6.03 13.02 -6.26
CA ASP A 75 5.78 13.53 -4.91
C ASP A 75 4.26 13.71 -4.69
N LEU A 76 3.57 12.61 -4.60
CA LEU A 76 2.10 12.60 -4.59
C LEU A 76 1.51 12.81 -3.21
N TYR A 77 2.26 12.57 -2.14
CA TYR A 77 1.79 12.51 -0.77
C TYR A 77 2.64 13.39 0.12
N LYS A 78 2.02 14.09 1.08
CA LYS A 78 2.77 14.77 2.15
C LYS A 78 3.41 13.73 3.04
N GLU A 79 4.65 13.98 3.44
CA GLU A 79 5.31 13.18 4.46
C GLU A 79 4.53 13.36 5.78
N ASP A 80 4.11 12.27 6.38
CA ASP A 80 3.57 12.23 7.73
C ASP A 80 4.59 11.60 8.68
N GLU A 81 4.36 11.74 9.98
CA GLU A 81 5.25 11.23 11.02
C GLU A 81 5.27 9.68 11.10
N TYR A 82 4.37 9.00 10.39
CA TYR A 82 4.07 7.57 10.54
C TYR A 82 4.54 6.68 9.37
N GLY A 83 5.62 7.03 8.68
CA GLY A 83 6.23 6.11 7.70
C GLY A 83 5.55 6.06 6.32
N SER A 84 4.59 6.93 6.02
CA SER A 84 3.94 7.06 4.70
C SER A 84 4.94 7.17 3.55
N HIS A 85 6.10 7.76 3.82
CA HIS A 85 7.17 7.87 2.83
C HIS A 85 7.62 6.51 2.27
N ILE A 86 7.68 5.48 3.11
CA ILE A 86 8.11 4.14 2.69
C ILE A 86 7.01 3.47 1.88
N LEU A 87 5.74 3.58 2.31
CA LEU A 87 4.60 3.03 1.56
C LEU A 87 4.47 3.67 0.18
N VAL A 88 4.68 4.99 0.08
CA VAL A 88 4.70 5.71 -1.20
C VAL A 88 5.84 5.27 -2.10
N GLU A 89 7.03 5.03 -1.55
CA GLU A 89 8.14 4.50 -2.34
C GLU A 89 7.87 3.06 -2.79
N LEU A 90 7.18 2.25 -1.98
CA LEU A 90 6.75 0.90 -2.34
C LEU A 90 5.59 0.89 -3.35
N GLU A 91 4.71 1.90 -3.35
CA GLU A 91 3.69 2.06 -4.42
C GLU A 91 4.33 2.12 -5.80
N ARG A 92 5.51 2.74 -5.90
CA ARG A 92 6.27 2.87 -7.15
C ARG A 92 6.85 1.56 -7.66
N THR A 93 6.95 0.54 -6.82
CA THR A 93 7.39 -0.80 -7.20
C THR A 93 6.22 -1.61 -7.76
N ARG A 94 5.70 -1.16 -8.91
CA ARG A 94 4.49 -1.74 -9.53
C ARG A 94 4.65 -3.22 -9.86
N ARG A 95 5.81 -3.62 -10.38
CA ARG A 95 6.06 -5.02 -10.78
C ARG A 95 6.18 -5.93 -9.57
N PHE A 96 6.76 -5.41 -8.48
CA PHE A 96 6.82 -6.12 -7.20
C PHE A 96 5.42 -6.35 -6.62
N ASN A 97 4.58 -5.31 -6.60
CA ASN A 97 3.20 -5.42 -6.13
C ASN A 97 2.37 -6.38 -6.99
N LEU A 98 2.56 -6.37 -8.33
CA LEU A 98 1.95 -7.34 -9.24
C LEU A 98 2.39 -8.77 -8.92
N TRP A 99 3.70 -8.99 -8.72
CA TRP A 99 4.23 -10.31 -8.37
C TRP A 99 3.66 -10.82 -7.05
N MET A 100 3.60 -9.98 -6.01
CA MET A 100 2.96 -10.33 -4.73
C MET A 100 1.48 -10.65 -4.94
N GLY A 101 0.75 -9.81 -5.67
CA GLY A 101 -0.64 -10.04 -6.01
C GLY A 101 -0.87 -11.37 -6.74
N ASP A 102 -0.07 -11.68 -7.76
CA ASP A 102 -0.13 -12.94 -8.51
C ASP A 102 0.16 -14.15 -7.60
N THR A 103 1.08 -14.01 -6.65
CA THR A 103 1.44 -15.06 -5.69
C THR A 103 0.29 -15.37 -4.73
N LEU A 104 -0.44 -14.35 -4.29
CA LEU A 104 -1.53 -14.49 -3.31
C LEU A 104 -2.89 -14.80 -3.95
N ARG A 105 -3.11 -14.39 -5.18
CA ARG A 105 -4.39 -14.52 -5.89
C ARG A 105 -5.04 -15.91 -5.83
N PRO A 106 -4.29 -17.03 -5.91
CA PRO A 106 -4.89 -18.39 -5.81
C PRO A 106 -5.56 -18.69 -4.47
N PHE A 107 -5.26 -17.93 -3.42
CA PHE A 107 -5.79 -18.13 -2.07
C PHE A 107 -6.89 -17.14 -1.71
N ILE A 108 -7.20 -16.17 -2.59
CA ILE A 108 -8.17 -15.10 -2.33
C ILE A 108 -9.52 -15.48 -2.90
N GLY A 109 -10.53 -15.52 -2.03
CA GLY A 109 -11.92 -15.79 -2.36
C GLY A 109 -12.70 -14.51 -2.76
N ASP A 110 -14.00 -14.50 -2.52
CA ASP A 110 -14.91 -13.46 -3.04
C ASP A 110 -15.38 -12.46 -1.96
N ARG A 111 -15.26 -12.82 -0.68
CA ARG A 111 -15.60 -11.95 0.46
C ARG A 111 -14.35 -11.70 1.29
N VAL A 112 -13.67 -10.60 1.00
CA VAL A 112 -12.31 -10.33 1.48
C VAL A 112 -12.30 -9.18 2.49
N LEU A 113 -11.60 -9.39 3.61
CA LEU A 113 -11.20 -8.35 4.55
C LEU A 113 -9.68 -8.16 4.48
N GLU A 114 -9.23 -6.99 4.11
CA GLU A 114 -7.81 -6.59 4.12
C GLU A 114 -7.51 -5.70 5.33
N ILE A 115 -6.61 -6.15 6.18
CA ILE A 115 -6.14 -5.44 7.37
C ILE A 115 -4.80 -4.76 7.05
N GLY A 116 -4.70 -3.44 7.26
CA GLY A 116 -3.50 -2.68 6.95
C GLY A 116 -3.33 -2.44 5.44
N ALA A 117 -4.41 -2.09 4.74
CA ALA A 117 -4.41 -1.87 3.30
C ALA A 117 -3.51 -0.69 2.86
N GLY A 118 -3.12 0.18 3.78
CA GLY A 118 -2.33 1.36 3.49
C GLY A 118 -3.01 2.25 2.47
N ILE A 119 -2.31 2.57 1.40
CA ILE A 119 -2.87 3.36 0.28
C ILE A 119 -3.51 2.50 -0.82
N GLY A 120 -3.74 1.21 -0.56
CA GLY A 120 -4.44 0.29 -1.46
C GLY A 120 -3.59 -0.32 -2.57
N ASN A 121 -2.28 -0.44 -2.37
CA ASN A 121 -1.36 -1.00 -3.37
C ASN A 121 -1.73 -2.42 -3.79
N LEU A 122 -2.11 -3.26 -2.84
CA LEU A 122 -2.53 -4.64 -3.08
C LEU A 122 -4.04 -4.76 -3.25
N THR A 123 -4.85 -3.94 -2.59
CA THR A 123 -6.29 -3.82 -2.84
C THR A 123 -6.58 -3.80 -4.34
N ASN A 124 -5.81 -3.01 -5.10
CA ASN A 124 -5.91 -2.90 -6.57
C ASN A 124 -5.68 -4.21 -7.32
N GLN A 125 -4.94 -5.15 -6.75
CA GLN A 125 -4.61 -6.43 -7.38
C GLN A 125 -5.69 -7.48 -7.16
N PHE A 126 -6.54 -7.28 -6.14
CA PHE A 126 -7.50 -8.27 -5.69
C PHE A 126 -8.95 -7.95 -6.08
N ILE A 127 -9.30 -6.69 -6.31
CA ILE A 127 -10.64 -6.27 -6.76
C ILE A 127 -10.81 -6.43 -8.29
N PRO A 128 -12.05 -6.61 -8.82
CA PRO A 128 -13.32 -6.66 -8.06
C PRO A 128 -13.54 -8.02 -7.36
N ARG A 129 -14.37 -8.01 -6.29
CA ARG A 129 -14.88 -9.17 -5.57
C ARG A 129 -16.35 -8.92 -5.21
N ASP A 130 -17.06 -9.92 -4.68
CA ASP A 130 -18.44 -9.74 -4.22
C ASP A 130 -18.50 -8.71 -3.08
N LEU A 131 -17.57 -8.82 -2.15
CA LEU A 131 -17.33 -7.85 -1.09
C LEU A 131 -15.83 -7.74 -0.82
N TYR A 132 -15.31 -6.54 -0.86
CA TYR A 132 -13.94 -6.24 -0.43
C TYR A 132 -13.97 -5.11 0.61
N ILE A 133 -13.48 -5.39 1.82
CA ILE A 133 -13.27 -4.36 2.84
C ILE A 133 -11.78 -4.09 2.95
N ALA A 134 -11.36 -2.89 2.56
CA ALA A 134 -10.01 -2.41 2.78
C ALA A 134 -9.98 -1.61 4.09
N SER A 135 -9.15 -2.00 5.03
CA SER A 135 -9.07 -1.34 6.33
C SER A 135 -7.66 -0.91 6.70
N ASP A 136 -7.59 0.16 7.49
CA ASP A 136 -6.36 0.68 8.08
C ASP A 136 -6.69 1.45 9.37
N ILE A 137 -5.68 1.71 10.21
CA ILE A 137 -5.82 2.58 11.38
C ILE A 137 -5.44 4.04 11.08
N ASN A 138 -4.69 4.27 10.01
CA ASN A 138 -4.20 5.60 9.67
C ASN A 138 -5.28 6.40 8.92
N PRO A 139 -5.79 7.52 9.48
CA PRO A 139 -6.85 8.32 8.88
C PRO A 139 -6.48 8.88 7.50
N ASN A 140 -5.19 9.13 7.23
CA ASN A 140 -4.74 9.58 5.92
C ASN A 140 -4.90 8.47 4.87
N TYR A 141 -4.55 7.22 5.20
CA TYR A 141 -4.72 6.09 4.31
C TYR A 141 -6.19 5.77 4.07
N LEU A 142 -7.01 5.80 5.12
CA LEU A 142 -8.47 5.66 4.98
C LEU A 142 -9.06 6.70 4.05
N HIS A 143 -8.55 7.92 4.09
CA HIS A 143 -9.00 8.97 3.18
C HIS A 143 -8.69 8.62 1.71
N TYR A 144 -7.51 8.06 1.41
CA TYR A 144 -7.17 7.57 0.07
C TYR A 144 -8.07 6.43 -0.38
N LEU A 145 -8.23 5.43 0.49
CA LEU A 145 -9.05 4.27 0.21
C LEU A 145 -10.51 4.69 -0.06
N ARG A 146 -11.07 5.63 0.73
CA ARG A 146 -12.41 6.18 0.49
C ARG A 146 -12.53 6.89 -0.85
N SER A 147 -11.53 7.69 -1.23
CA SER A 147 -11.51 8.30 -2.56
C SER A 147 -11.44 7.25 -3.67
N TYR A 148 -10.64 6.22 -3.45
CA TYR A 148 -10.44 5.14 -4.40
C TYR A 148 -11.69 4.24 -4.52
N SER A 149 -12.44 4.02 -3.43
CA SER A 149 -13.64 3.18 -3.41
C SER A 149 -14.84 3.83 -4.10
N PHE A 150 -14.81 5.12 -4.37
CA PHE A 150 -15.92 5.82 -4.98
C PHE A 150 -16.31 5.20 -6.33
N GLY A 151 -17.60 4.86 -6.48
CA GLY A 151 -18.15 4.21 -7.67
C GLY A 151 -17.79 2.73 -7.81
N LYS A 152 -17.28 2.11 -6.74
CA LYS A 152 -17.01 0.67 -6.65
C LYS A 152 -17.86 0.08 -5.53
N PRO A 153 -19.10 -0.36 -5.79
CA PRO A 153 -20.03 -0.83 -4.76
C PRO A 153 -19.52 -2.06 -3.99
N TYR A 154 -18.62 -2.82 -4.59
CA TYR A 154 -17.97 -3.99 -4.00
C TYR A 154 -16.82 -3.64 -3.04
N LEU A 155 -16.32 -2.39 -3.04
CA LEU A 155 -15.21 -1.94 -2.20
C LEU A 155 -15.70 -1.01 -1.10
N ARG A 156 -15.60 -1.47 0.14
CA ARG A 156 -15.85 -0.68 1.35
C ARG A 156 -14.55 -0.34 2.06
N VAL A 157 -14.59 0.74 2.86
CA VAL A 157 -13.43 1.20 3.62
C VAL A 157 -13.82 1.33 5.08
N MET A 158 -13.07 0.69 5.95
CA MET A 158 -13.31 0.70 7.40
C MET A 158 -12.04 1.07 8.16
N GLU A 159 -12.21 1.67 9.32
CA GLU A 159 -11.12 1.85 10.29
C GLU A 159 -11.12 0.64 11.22
N ILE A 160 -10.05 -0.17 11.17
CA ILE A 160 -9.92 -1.38 11.98
C ILE A 160 -8.51 -1.42 12.58
N ASP A 161 -8.44 -1.43 13.90
CA ASP A 161 -7.26 -1.85 14.64
C ASP A 161 -7.31 -3.38 14.80
N ALA A 162 -6.31 -4.05 14.22
CA ALA A 162 -6.23 -5.51 14.22
C ALA A 162 -6.21 -6.11 15.63
N ALA A 163 -5.68 -5.40 16.62
CA ALA A 163 -5.58 -5.87 18.01
C ALA A 163 -6.84 -5.55 18.85
N ASN A 164 -7.77 -4.73 18.34
CA ASN A 164 -8.99 -4.38 19.06
C ASN A 164 -10.15 -5.33 18.72
N PRO A 165 -10.61 -6.22 19.64
CA PRO A 165 -11.68 -7.16 19.36
C PRO A 165 -13.04 -6.47 19.06
N GLU A 166 -13.30 -5.28 19.62
CA GLU A 166 -14.55 -4.55 19.39
C GLU A 166 -14.74 -4.20 17.90
N HIS A 167 -13.64 -3.99 17.17
CA HIS A 167 -13.71 -3.69 15.74
C HIS A 167 -14.10 -4.92 14.89
N PHE A 168 -14.10 -6.11 15.47
CA PHE A 168 -14.45 -7.36 14.78
C PHE A 168 -15.82 -7.94 15.17
N HIS A 169 -16.48 -7.36 16.18
CA HIS A 169 -17.77 -7.86 16.68
C HIS A 169 -18.81 -8.01 15.56
N ASP A 170 -18.95 -7.00 14.71
CA ASP A 170 -19.91 -7.02 13.60
C ASP A 170 -19.36 -7.69 12.33
N LEU A 171 -18.16 -8.24 12.39
CA LEU A 171 -17.46 -8.87 11.25
C LEU A 171 -17.34 -10.39 11.38
N GLU A 172 -17.82 -10.97 12.46
CA GLU A 172 -17.67 -12.40 12.75
C GLU A 172 -18.29 -13.28 11.66
N ASN A 173 -17.53 -14.29 11.22
CA ASN A 173 -17.94 -15.28 10.22
C ASN A 173 -18.45 -14.71 8.90
N GLN A 174 -17.97 -13.55 8.48
CA GLN A 174 -18.45 -12.88 7.25
C GLN A 174 -17.56 -13.08 6.03
N PHE A 175 -16.31 -13.47 6.22
CA PHE A 175 -15.31 -13.47 5.14
C PHE A 175 -14.83 -14.90 4.85
N ASP A 176 -14.63 -15.18 3.57
CA ASP A 176 -13.91 -16.37 3.13
C ASP A 176 -12.39 -16.15 3.13
N THR A 177 -11.97 -14.89 3.12
CA THR A 177 -10.55 -14.53 3.12
C THR A 177 -10.29 -13.29 3.99
N VAL A 178 -9.28 -13.38 4.85
CA VAL A 178 -8.68 -12.24 5.53
C VAL A 178 -7.22 -12.11 5.10
N VAL A 179 -6.82 -10.91 4.68
CA VAL A 179 -5.44 -10.61 4.24
C VAL A 179 -4.80 -9.65 5.21
N MET A 180 -3.62 -9.98 5.73
CA MET A 180 -2.83 -9.10 6.60
C MET A 180 -1.34 -9.20 6.23
N LEU A 181 -0.82 -8.17 5.57
CA LEU A 181 0.54 -8.18 5.01
C LEU A 181 1.38 -7.05 5.60
N ASN A 182 2.49 -7.41 6.25
CA ASN A 182 3.38 -6.46 6.93
C ASN A 182 2.65 -5.58 7.96
N VAL A 183 1.84 -6.20 8.81
CA VAL A 183 1.12 -5.54 9.91
C VAL A 183 1.46 -6.20 11.25
N LEU A 184 1.51 -7.54 11.29
CA LEU A 184 1.64 -8.32 12.52
C LEU A 184 2.91 -7.96 13.31
N GLU A 185 4.01 -7.67 12.61
CA GLU A 185 5.29 -7.27 13.19
C GLU A 185 5.29 -5.91 13.92
N HIS A 186 4.25 -5.12 13.72
CA HIS A 186 4.08 -3.83 14.39
C HIS A 186 3.28 -3.94 15.69
N LEU A 187 2.49 -5.02 15.84
CA LEU A 187 1.53 -5.16 16.93
C LEU A 187 2.21 -5.59 18.23
N ALA A 188 1.70 -5.05 19.34
CA ALA A 188 2.14 -5.48 20.68
C ALA A 188 1.48 -6.82 21.08
N ASP A 189 0.20 -6.99 20.74
CA ASP A 189 -0.56 -8.21 20.97
C ASP A 189 -0.91 -8.88 19.62
N GLU A 190 0.05 -9.60 19.08
CA GLU A 190 -0.11 -10.35 17.83
C GLU A 190 -1.12 -11.49 17.96
N GLN A 191 -1.22 -12.11 19.16
CA GLN A 191 -2.14 -13.20 19.38
C GLN A 191 -3.59 -12.73 19.37
N GLN A 192 -3.87 -11.57 19.95
CA GLN A 192 -5.22 -11.01 19.87
C GLN A 192 -5.57 -10.66 18.42
N ALA A 193 -4.64 -10.06 17.68
CA ALA A 193 -4.86 -9.75 16.28
C ALA A 193 -5.18 -11.01 15.46
N LEU A 194 -4.40 -12.07 15.60
CA LEU A 194 -4.63 -13.35 14.90
C LEU A 194 -5.97 -13.98 15.29
N ARG A 195 -6.37 -13.95 16.58
CA ARG A 195 -7.70 -14.40 17.02
C ARG A 195 -8.82 -13.58 16.39
N ASN A 196 -8.65 -12.26 16.27
CA ASN A 196 -9.62 -11.38 15.61
C ASN A 196 -9.77 -11.72 14.11
N LEU A 197 -8.65 -12.01 13.41
CA LEU A 197 -8.71 -12.50 12.04
C LEU A 197 -9.48 -13.83 11.96
N TRP A 198 -9.21 -14.74 12.89
CA TRP A 198 -9.89 -16.04 12.96
C TRP A 198 -11.40 -15.85 13.18
N SER A 199 -11.82 -14.94 14.07
CA SER A 199 -13.25 -14.68 14.32
C SER A 199 -13.98 -14.15 13.08
N ALA A 200 -13.35 -13.29 12.30
CA ALA A 200 -13.92 -12.69 11.09
C ALA A 200 -14.15 -13.71 9.96
N LEU A 201 -13.37 -14.79 9.94
CA LEU A 201 -13.47 -15.81 8.92
C LEU A 201 -14.68 -16.74 9.17
N GLN A 202 -15.35 -17.13 8.09
CA GLN A 202 -16.30 -18.24 8.09
C GLN A 202 -15.56 -19.58 8.19
N PRO A 203 -16.21 -20.67 8.63
CA PRO A 203 -15.62 -22.00 8.56
C PRO A 203 -15.13 -22.35 7.15
N GLY A 204 -13.92 -22.89 7.04
CA GLY A 204 -13.21 -23.11 5.78
C GLY A 204 -12.55 -21.88 5.18
N GLY A 205 -12.72 -20.71 5.77
CA GLY A 205 -12.09 -19.46 5.32
C GLY A 205 -10.59 -19.42 5.58
N ARG A 206 -9.87 -18.58 4.84
CA ARG A 206 -8.41 -18.47 4.86
C ARG A 206 -7.93 -17.14 5.39
N ALA A 207 -6.96 -17.15 6.31
CA ALA A 207 -6.11 -16.03 6.63
C ALA A 207 -4.83 -16.10 5.80
N ILE A 208 -4.52 -15.04 5.10
CA ILE A 208 -3.27 -14.84 4.34
C ILE A 208 -2.45 -13.82 5.10
N VAL A 209 -1.40 -14.28 5.78
CA VAL A 209 -0.57 -13.41 6.61
C VAL A 209 0.86 -13.43 6.08
N LEU A 210 1.45 -12.24 5.88
CA LEU A 210 2.85 -12.09 5.49
C LEU A 210 3.58 -11.31 6.58
N VAL A 211 4.72 -11.85 7.01
CA VAL A 211 5.59 -11.23 8.00
C VAL A 211 7.05 -11.23 7.54
N PRO A 212 7.87 -10.27 7.99
CA PRO A 212 9.31 -10.29 7.76
C PRO A 212 9.94 -11.46 8.54
N GLN A 213 10.78 -12.25 7.83
CA GLN A 213 11.49 -13.36 8.48
C GLN A 213 12.98 -13.05 8.71
N HIS A 214 13.67 -13.97 9.34
CA HIS A 214 15.07 -13.89 9.77
C HIS A 214 15.33 -12.84 10.86
N PRO A 215 15.20 -13.18 12.15
CA PRO A 215 15.56 -12.30 13.27
C PRO A 215 16.98 -11.73 13.15
N GLY A 216 17.92 -12.48 12.56
CA GLY A 216 19.26 -12.03 12.26
C GLY A 216 19.37 -10.85 11.27
N LEU A 217 18.36 -10.61 10.44
CA LEU A 217 18.30 -9.46 9.52
C LEU A 217 17.75 -8.18 10.19
N TYR A 218 17.22 -8.27 11.42
CA TYR A 218 16.71 -7.10 12.12
C TYR A 218 17.77 -6.01 12.23
N GLY A 219 17.49 -4.82 11.71
CA GLY A 219 18.48 -3.74 11.60
C GLY A 219 17.87 -2.35 11.60
N THR A 220 18.60 -1.39 11.04
CA THR A 220 18.17 0.01 11.00
C THR A 220 16.96 0.24 10.09
N LEU A 221 16.77 -0.58 9.07
CA LEU A 221 15.59 -0.55 8.22
C LEU A 221 14.34 -0.96 8.99
N ASP A 222 14.42 -2.06 9.77
CA ASP A 222 13.30 -2.52 10.60
C ASP A 222 12.90 -1.47 11.65
N LYS A 223 13.90 -0.86 12.31
CA LYS A 223 13.65 0.22 13.26
C LYS A 223 12.98 1.44 12.60
N ALA A 224 13.39 1.77 11.38
CA ALA A 224 12.80 2.88 10.63
C ALA A 224 11.38 2.58 10.13
N LEU A 225 11.05 1.29 9.98
CA LEU A 225 9.72 0.78 9.69
C LEU A 225 8.89 0.52 10.95
N GLU A 226 9.45 0.75 12.15
CA GLU A 226 8.80 0.48 13.43
C GLU A 226 8.45 -1.00 13.66
N HIS A 227 9.17 -1.92 13.01
CA HIS A 227 9.03 -3.34 13.28
C HIS A 227 9.49 -3.65 14.71
N ARG A 228 8.70 -4.39 15.45
CA ARG A 228 9.05 -4.87 16.81
C ARG A 228 9.95 -6.09 16.74
N LYS A 229 9.71 -6.96 15.76
CA LYS A 229 10.45 -8.20 15.55
C LYS A 229 10.44 -8.66 14.10
N ARG A 230 11.21 -9.70 13.83
CA ARG A 230 11.12 -10.58 12.65
C ARG A 230 10.89 -11.99 13.14
N TYR A 231 10.29 -12.80 12.32
CA TYR A 231 9.87 -14.16 12.68
C TYR A 231 10.84 -15.20 12.17
N THR A 232 10.96 -16.33 12.90
CA THR A 232 11.34 -17.58 12.26
C THR A 232 10.09 -18.25 11.68
N PRO A 233 10.21 -19.13 10.66
CA PRO A 233 9.05 -19.89 10.18
C PRO A 233 8.31 -20.64 11.29
N ALA A 234 9.07 -21.27 12.21
CA ALA A 234 8.53 -22.02 13.34
C ALA A 234 7.74 -21.13 14.33
N ASP A 235 8.28 -19.96 14.70
CA ASP A 235 7.59 -19.02 15.58
C ASP A 235 6.30 -18.51 14.94
N PHE A 236 6.34 -18.26 13.62
CA PHE A 236 5.17 -17.78 12.89
C PHE A 236 4.08 -18.88 12.76
N GLU A 237 4.48 -20.11 12.46
CA GLU A 237 3.57 -21.26 12.43
C GLU A 237 2.91 -21.49 13.81
N ALA A 238 3.72 -21.44 14.87
CA ALA A 238 3.23 -21.55 16.23
C ALA A 238 2.22 -20.44 16.58
N ALA A 239 2.49 -19.20 16.17
CA ALA A 239 1.59 -18.07 16.41
C ALA A 239 0.23 -18.26 15.71
N LEU A 240 0.21 -18.72 14.45
CA LEU A 240 -1.00 -19.03 13.71
C LEU A 240 -1.77 -20.18 14.38
N THR A 241 -1.10 -21.25 14.75
CA THR A 241 -1.70 -22.43 15.39
C THR A 241 -2.30 -22.08 16.76
N GLN A 242 -1.60 -21.30 17.56
CA GLN A 242 -2.07 -20.85 18.88
C GLN A 242 -3.32 -19.96 18.77
N ALA A 243 -3.49 -19.23 17.67
CA ALA A 243 -4.67 -18.43 17.39
C ALA A 243 -5.87 -19.24 16.87
N GLY A 244 -5.71 -20.57 16.66
CA GLY A 244 -6.76 -21.49 16.22
C GLY A 244 -6.72 -21.83 14.72
N PHE A 245 -5.73 -21.38 13.98
CA PHE A 245 -5.59 -21.72 12.56
C PHE A 245 -4.95 -23.11 12.37
N ARG A 246 -5.49 -23.88 11.44
CA ARG A 246 -4.75 -24.96 10.81
C ARG A 246 -3.91 -24.39 9.67
N VAL A 247 -2.60 -24.52 9.75
CA VAL A 247 -1.69 -24.01 8.71
C VAL A 247 -1.76 -24.90 7.47
N GLU A 248 -2.37 -24.38 6.39
CA GLU A 248 -2.50 -25.07 5.10
C GLU A 248 -1.18 -25.02 4.32
N LYS A 249 -0.52 -23.87 4.34
CA LYS A 249 0.71 -23.65 3.58
C LYS A 249 1.58 -22.57 4.20
N MET A 250 2.88 -22.77 4.16
CA MET A 250 3.88 -21.74 4.42
C MET A 250 4.93 -21.73 3.33
N PHE A 251 5.37 -20.55 2.90
CA PHE A 251 6.40 -20.43 1.88
C PHE A 251 7.13 -19.09 1.93
N ASP A 252 8.37 -19.14 1.49
CA ASP A 252 9.23 -17.96 1.38
C ASP A 252 8.76 -17.01 0.29
N PHE A 253 9.00 -15.73 0.52
CA PHE A 253 8.78 -14.68 -0.47
C PHE A 253 9.94 -13.71 -0.52
N ASN A 254 10.36 -13.34 -1.75
CA ASN A 254 11.36 -12.32 -2.00
C ASN A 254 12.78 -12.72 -1.51
N ARG A 255 13.28 -13.86 -1.98
CA ARG A 255 14.63 -14.40 -1.63
C ARG A 255 15.74 -13.48 -2.11
N PHE A 256 15.65 -12.96 -3.33
CA PHE A 256 16.69 -12.13 -3.94
C PHE A 256 16.97 -10.82 -3.17
N SER A 257 16.00 -10.31 -2.38
CA SER A 257 16.19 -9.09 -1.60
C SER A 257 16.93 -9.28 -0.28
N ALA A 258 17.13 -10.53 0.20
CA ALA A 258 17.77 -10.78 1.49
C ALA A 258 19.20 -10.21 1.60
N PRO A 259 20.11 -10.39 0.61
CA PRO A 259 21.41 -9.75 0.64
C PRO A 259 21.35 -8.22 0.64
N GLY A 260 20.41 -7.65 -0.15
CA GLY A 260 20.20 -6.20 -0.20
C GLY A 260 19.70 -5.64 1.13
N TRP A 261 18.81 -6.37 1.82
CA TRP A 261 18.33 -6.01 3.14
C TRP A 261 19.43 -6.03 4.18
N TRP A 262 20.23 -7.12 4.21
CA TRP A 262 21.39 -7.26 5.09
C TRP A 262 22.40 -6.13 4.86
N LEU A 263 22.77 -5.87 3.61
CA LEU A 263 23.73 -4.82 3.26
C LEU A 263 23.24 -3.43 3.72
N ASN A 264 22.02 -3.06 3.40
CA ASN A 264 21.49 -1.72 3.74
C ASN A 264 21.19 -1.59 5.24
N GLY A 265 20.60 -2.61 5.88
CA GLY A 265 20.15 -2.56 7.27
C GLY A 265 21.25 -2.81 8.31
N LYS A 266 22.20 -3.73 8.01
CA LYS A 266 23.25 -4.14 8.96
C LYS A 266 24.60 -3.48 8.67
N VAL A 267 25.04 -3.48 7.41
CA VAL A 267 26.38 -2.99 7.04
C VAL A 267 26.37 -1.48 6.86
N LEU A 268 25.54 -0.98 5.96
CA LEU A 268 25.45 0.46 5.65
C LEU A 268 24.59 1.24 6.65
N ARG A 269 23.87 0.56 7.51
CA ARG A 269 22.99 1.13 8.56
C ARG A 269 22.07 2.22 8.04
N ARG A 270 21.55 2.05 6.83
CA ARG A 270 20.61 2.97 6.21
C ARG A 270 19.23 2.86 6.88
N LYS A 271 18.49 3.96 6.88
CA LYS A 271 17.11 4.01 7.38
C LYS A 271 16.07 3.90 6.25
N LYS A 272 16.50 3.97 4.99
CA LYS A 272 15.65 3.86 3.79
C LYS A 272 16.43 3.35 2.60
N PHE A 273 15.73 2.75 1.64
CA PHE A 273 16.29 2.41 0.34
C PHE A 273 16.42 3.67 -0.54
N SER A 274 17.40 3.69 -1.44
CA SER A 274 17.45 4.74 -2.44
C SER A 274 16.41 4.48 -3.53
N ARG A 275 15.87 5.56 -4.10
CA ARG A 275 14.91 5.47 -5.23
C ARG A 275 15.46 4.69 -6.41
N ILE A 276 16.76 4.85 -6.67
CA ILE A 276 17.45 4.13 -7.75
C ILE A 276 17.47 2.63 -7.48
N GLN A 277 17.77 2.20 -6.23
CA GLN A 277 17.75 0.79 -5.83
C GLN A 277 16.35 0.18 -6.01
N LEU A 278 15.30 0.86 -5.54
CA LEU A 278 13.92 0.39 -5.69
C LEU A 278 13.51 0.30 -7.16
N LYS A 279 13.84 1.31 -7.98
CA LYS A 279 13.54 1.30 -9.41
C LYS A 279 14.27 0.19 -10.16
N LEU A 280 15.55 -0.03 -9.84
CA LEU A 280 16.35 -1.10 -10.42
C LEU A 280 15.76 -2.46 -10.05
N MET A 281 15.48 -2.66 -8.76
CA MET A 281 14.84 -3.87 -8.26
C MET A 281 13.52 -4.13 -9.00
N ASP A 282 12.62 -3.15 -9.04
CA ASP A 282 11.32 -3.30 -9.70
C ASP A 282 11.45 -3.63 -11.18
N THR A 283 12.45 -3.02 -11.86
CA THR A 283 12.73 -3.30 -13.27
C THR A 283 13.17 -4.75 -13.49
N LEU A 284 13.91 -5.33 -12.55
CA LEU A 284 14.43 -6.69 -12.63
C LEU A 284 13.44 -7.77 -12.18
N ILE A 285 12.34 -7.41 -11.52
CA ILE A 285 11.33 -8.37 -11.03
C ILE A 285 10.91 -9.43 -12.05
N PRO A 286 10.65 -9.11 -13.36
CA PRO A 286 10.23 -10.12 -14.32
C PRO A 286 11.23 -11.28 -14.49
N VAL A 287 12.52 -11.00 -14.30
CA VAL A 287 13.58 -12.01 -14.32
C VAL A 287 13.74 -12.66 -12.95
N LEU A 288 13.83 -11.86 -11.89
CA LEU A 288 14.06 -12.32 -10.52
C LEU A 288 13.00 -13.30 -10.03
N LYS A 289 11.71 -13.04 -10.33
CA LYS A 289 10.62 -13.96 -9.93
C LYS A 289 10.71 -15.34 -10.59
N ARG A 290 11.33 -15.45 -11.80
CA ARG A 290 11.48 -16.73 -12.49
C ARG A 290 12.57 -17.59 -11.87
N VAL A 291 13.56 -16.95 -11.27
CA VAL A 291 14.72 -17.61 -10.64
C VAL A 291 14.62 -17.60 -9.11
N GLU A 292 13.49 -17.19 -8.56
CA GLU A 292 13.25 -17.08 -7.11
C GLU A 292 13.60 -18.40 -6.37
N GLY A 293 13.20 -19.54 -6.92
CA GLY A 293 13.48 -20.86 -6.35
C GLY A 293 14.94 -21.34 -6.44
N LEU A 294 15.79 -20.67 -7.23
CA LEU A 294 17.20 -21.04 -7.40
C LEU A 294 18.12 -20.44 -6.33
N TRP A 295 17.62 -19.46 -5.57
CA TRP A 295 18.42 -18.84 -4.52
C TRP A 295 18.61 -19.80 -3.33
N PRO A 296 19.86 -19.97 -2.84
CA PRO A 296 20.18 -20.96 -1.80
C PRO A 296 19.75 -20.54 -0.38
N TRP A 297 19.25 -19.33 -0.21
CA TRP A 297 18.75 -18.79 1.06
C TRP A 297 17.25 -18.55 1.01
N SER A 298 16.64 -18.41 2.19
CA SER A 298 15.21 -18.14 2.33
C SER A 298 14.87 -16.68 2.03
N GLY A 299 13.57 -16.39 1.82
CA GLY A 299 13.06 -15.06 1.51
C GLY A 299 13.20 -14.05 2.66
N VAL A 300 13.10 -12.75 2.33
CA VAL A 300 13.04 -11.67 3.34
C VAL A 300 11.75 -11.75 4.17
N SER A 301 10.71 -12.33 3.57
CA SER A 301 9.41 -12.52 4.20
C SER A 301 8.96 -13.97 4.09
N VAL A 302 8.09 -14.38 4.99
CA VAL A 302 7.37 -15.65 4.96
C VAL A 302 5.87 -15.36 4.89
N ILE A 303 5.17 -16.14 4.05
CA ILE A 303 3.72 -16.10 3.91
C ILE A 303 3.14 -17.37 4.53
N GLY A 304 2.18 -17.20 5.43
CA GLY A 304 1.39 -18.26 6.01
C GLY A 304 -0.05 -18.19 5.55
N ILE A 305 -0.60 -19.32 5.15
CA ILE A 305 -2.01 -19.54 4.83
C ILE A 305 -2.60 -20.38 5.95
N GLY A 306 -3.37 -19.75 6.82
CA GLY A 306 -4.11 -20.41 7.91
C GLY A 306 -5.57 -20.61 7.53
N VAL A 307 -6.15 -21.76 7.85
CA VAL A 307 -7.56 -22.09 7.60
C VAL A 307 -8.29 -22.14 8.93
N LYS A 308 -9.48 -21.58 8.98
CA LYS A 308 -10.44 -21.78 10.08
C LYS A 308 -11.22 -23.06 9.81
N ASP A 309 -11.02 -24.07 10.64
CA ASP A 309 -11.78 -25.35 10.57
C ASP A 309 -13.21 -25.18 11.09
#